data_b7bb387a2f653c0cb5873be800ba873f
#
_entry.id   b7bb387a2f653c0cb5873be800ba873f
#
_cell.length_a   1.000
_cell.length_b   1.000
_cell.length_c   1.000
_cell.angle_alpha   90.00
_cell.angle_beta   90.00
_cell.angle_gamma   90.00
#
_symmetry.space_group_name_H-M   'P 1'
#
loop_
_entity.id
_entity.type
_entity.pdbx_description
1 polymer ?
#
loop_
_entity_poly.entity_id
_entity_poly.type
_entity_poly.pdbx_seq_one_letter_code
_entity_poly.pdbx_strand_id
1 'polypeptide(L)'
;MDRDLDLEQLFTKTPATLDEIKWRVTRALDRHPLCRNVEFDIVSMPRTGKSNWTISLRSVAPDALWEASDIVADIQDAYDLAVAA
;
A
#
# COMPACT_ATOMS: atom_id res chain seq x y z
N MET A 1 -31.10 -1.33 0.45
CA MET A 1 -30.84 -0.88 -0.59
C MET A 1 -29.58 -0.23 -0.79
N ASP A 2 -29.40 0.95 -0.42
CA ASP A 2 -28.16 1.63 -0.60
C ASP A 2 -27.03 1.00 0.17
N ARG A 3 -27.33 0.21 1.18
CA ARG A 3 -26.33 -0.43 1.93
C ARG A 3 -25.50 -1.37 1.14
N ASP A 4 -26.08 -2.10 0.20
CA ASP A 4 -25.32 -3.05 -0.59
C ASP A 4 -24.33 -2.33 -1.50
N LEU A 5 -24.75 -1.18 -2.03
CA LEU A 5 -23.85 -0.40 -2.86
C LEU A 5 -22.72 0.18 -2.04
N ASP A 6 -23.01 0.62 -0.84
CA ASP A 6 -21.98 1.17 0.04
C ASP A 6 -20.95 0.11 0.39
N LEU A 7 -21.40 -1.10 0.66
CA LEU A 7 -20.49 -2.18 0.96
C LEU A 7 -19.60 -2.51 -0.22
N GLU A 8 -20.14 -2.47 -1.42
CA GLU A 8 -19.36 -2.69 -2.61
C GLU A 8 -18.30 -1.62 -2.76
N GLN A 9 -18.65 -0.39 -2.50
CA GLN A 9 -17.69 0.70 -2.58
C GLN A 9 -16.59 0.57 -1.56
N LEU A 10 -16.92 0.10 -0.37
CA LEU A 10 -15.91 -0.10 0.67
C LEU A 10 -14.88 -1.14 0.29
N PHE A 11 -15.30 -2.15 -0.47
CA PHE A 11 -14.40 -3.21 -0.85
C PHE A 11 -13.80 -3.03 -2.24
N THR A 12 -14.24 -2.00 -2.96
CA THR A 12 -13.70 -1.70 -4.28
C THR A 12 -12.54 -0.75 -4.13
N LYS A 13 -11.39 -1.19 -4.55
CA LYS A 13 -10.18 -0.38 -4.51
C LYS A 13 -9.81 0.07 -5.90
N THR A 14 -9.09 1.16 -5.99
CA THR A 14 -8.60 1.67 -7.26
C THR A 14 -7.44 0.81 -7.74
N PRO A 15 -7.53 0.24 -8.95
CA PRO A 15 -6.38 -0.51 -9.48
C PRO A 15 -5.26 0.46 -9.83
N ALA A 16 -4.03 0.06 -9.54
CA ALA A 16 -2.85 0.87 -9.82
C ALA A 16 -1.73 -0.03 -10.30
N THR A 17 -0.90 0.49 -11.20
CA THR A 17 0.24 -0.26 -11.69
C THR A 17 1.31 -0.37 -10.61
N LEU A 18 2.24 -1.30 -10.81
CA LEU A 18 3.36 -1.46 -9.89
C LEU A 18 4.12 -0.14 -9.71
N ASP A 19 4.43 0.54 -10.79
CA ASP A 19 5.15 1.80 -10.73
C ASP A 19 4.36 2.86 -9.99
N GLU A 20 3.06 2.89 -10.19
CA GLU A 20 2.19 3.85 -9.54
C GLU A 20 2.13 3.62 -8.04
N ILE A 21 2.00 2.37 -7.62
CA ILE A 21 1.99 2.03 -6.20
C ILE A 21 3.34 2.40 -5.57
N LYS A 22 4.42 2.07 -6.24
CA LYS A 22 5.76 2.39 -5.75
C LYS A 22 5.92 3.89 -5.57
N TRP A 23 5.45 4.67 -6.54
CA TRP A 23 5.52 6.12 -6.47
C TRP A 23 4.70 6.67 -5.31
N ARG A 24 3.48 6.13 -5.10
CA ARG A 24 2.63 6.59 -4.01
C ARG A 24 3.22 6.27 -2.65
N VAL A 25 3.78 5.08 -2.50
CA VAL A 25 4.44 4.69 -1.26
C VAL A 25 5.66 5.58 -1.01
N THR A 26 6.47 5.78 -2.04
CA THR A 26 7.67 6.63 -1.91
C THR A 26 7.29 8.04 -1.46
N ARG A 27 6.29 8.63 -2.10
CA ARG A 27 5.88 9.98 -1.73
C ARG A 27 5.32 10.05 -0.32
N ALA A 28 4.54 9.07 0.07
CA ALA A 28 3.97 9.05 1.41
C ALA A 28 5.04 8.88 2.47
N LEU A 29 6.03 8.03 2.22
CA LEU A 29 7.14 7.86 3.14
C LEU A 29 8.01 9.12 3.22
N ASP A 30 8.23 9.79 2.09
CA ASP A 30 9.04 11.01 2.06
C ASP A 30 8.43 12.15 2.88
N ARG A 31 7.14 12.14 3.06
CA ARG A 31 6.47 13.16 3.86
C ARG A 31 6.73 13.00 5.35
N HIS A 32 7.15 11.82 5.77
CA HIS A 32 7.41 11.54 7.17
C HIS A 32 8.91 11.57 7.43
N PRO A 33 9.41 12.46 8.27
CA PRO A 33 10.86 12.60 8.47
C PRO A 33 11.56 11.31 8.84
N LEU A 34 10.91 10.45 9.62
CA LEU A 34 11.51 9.19 10.03
C LEU A 34 11.62 8.20 8.89
N CYS A 35 10.82 8.36 7.86
CA CYS A 35 10.71 7.36 6.79
C CYS A 35 11.42 7.76 5.50
N ARG A 36 12.14 8.86 5.50
CA ARG A 36 12.76 9.37 4.27
C ARG A 36 13.80 8.43 3.67
N ASN A 37 14.47 7.67 4.51
CA ASN A 37 15.54 6.79 4.06
C ASN A 37 15.13 5.32 4.01
N VAL A 38 13.83 5.05 4.08
CA VAL A 38 13.35 3.68 4.02
C VAL A 38 13.51 3.16 2.59
N GLU A 39 14.11 1.98 2.46
CA GLU A 39 14.23 1.29 1.18
C GLU A 39 13.30 0.09 1.17
N PHE A 40 12.60 -0.08 0.09
CA PHE A 40 11.58 -1.11 0.01
C PHE A 40 11.36 -1.57 -1.43
N ASP A 41 10.74 -2.73 -1.57
CA ASP A 41 10.24 -3.23 -2.85
C ASP A 41 8.77 -3.56 -2.70
N ILE A 42 8.02 -3.42 -3.80
CA ILE A 42 6.63 -3.85 -3.83
C ILE A 42 6.60 -5.32 -4.21
N VAL A 43 5.85 -6.09 -3.45
CA VAL A 43 5.75 -7.53 -3.67
C VAL A 43 4.29 -7.88 -3.96
N SER A 44 4.08 -8.52 -5.10
CA SER A 44 2.77 -9.05 -5.45
C SER A 44 2.50 -10.30 -4.61
N MET A 45 1.29 -10.47 -4.17
CA MET A 45 0.93 -11.66 -3.40
C MET A 45 -0.49 -12.07 -3.71
N PRO A 46 -0.86 -13.33 -3.47
CA PRO A 46 -2.26 -13.74 -3.60
C PRO A 46 -3.11 -12.91 -2.66
N ARG A 47 -4.32 -12.61 -3.08
CA ARG A 47 -5.22 -11.83 -2.22
C ARG A 47 -5.55 -12.64 -0.99
N THR A 48 -5.09 -12.15 0.16
CA THR A 48 -5.43 -12.71 1.44
C THR A 48 -5.91 -11.55 2.28
N GLY A 49 -7.14 -11.61 2.73
CA GLY A 49 -7.70 -10.48 3.44
C GLY A 49 -7.96 -9.33 2.48
N LYS A 50 -7.38 -8.18 2.75
CA LYS A 50 -7.73 -6.94 2.07
C LYS A 50 -6.81 -6.52 0.94
N SER A 51 -5.70 -7.20 0.73
CA SER A 51 -4.71 -6.70 -0.22
C SER A 51 -4.11 -7.80 -1.05
N ASN A 52 -3.68 -7.45 -2.27
CA ASN A 52 -2.97 -8.35 -3.15
C ASN A 52 -1.52 -7.93 -3.35
N TRP A 53 -1.01 -7.05 -2.50
CA TRP A 53 0.38 -6.64 -2.55
C TRP A 53 0.83 -6.20 -1.16
N THR A 54 2.14 -6.21 -0.96
CA THR A 54 2.75 -5.72 0.26
C THR A 54 4.11 -5.13 -0.08
N ILE A 55 4.83 -4.68 0.92
CA ILE A 55 6.21 -4.24 0.69
C ILE A 55 7.17 -5.16 1.42
N SER A 56 8.38 -5.23 0.87
CA SER A 56 9.51 -5.87 1.52
C SER A 56 10.47 -4.75 1.90
N LEU A 57 10.73 -4.58 3.18
CA LEU A 57 11.62 -3.52 3.66
C LEU A 57 13.05 -4.01 3.59
N ARG A 58 13.89 -3.28 2.85
CA ARG A 58 15.32 -3.61 2.73
C ARG A 58 16.15 -2.83 3.72
N SER A 59 15.75 -1.63 4.03
CA SER A 59 16.46 -0.80 4.99
C SER A 59 15.46 0.11 5.68
N VAL A 60 15.35 -0.02 6.99
CA VAL A 60 14.42 0.79 7.78
C VAL A 60 14.99 0.94 9.18
N ALA A 61 15.02 2.15 9.68
CA ALA A 61 15.41 2.39 11.07
C ALA A 61 14.34 1.83 12.02
N PRO A 62 14.73 1.33 13.18
CA PRO A 62 13.73 0.75 14.10
C PRO A 62 12.58 1.67 14.45
N ASP A 63 12.85 2.96 14.66
CA ASP A 63 11.80 3.91 15.00
C ASP A 63 10.92 4.28 13.80
N ALA A 64 11.34 3.98 12.58
CA ALA A 64 10.53 4.22 11.39
C ALA A 64 9.64 3.04 11.04
N LEU A 65 9.86 1.88 11.63
CA LEU A 65 9.18 0.66 11.22
C LEU A 65 7.66 0.77 11.38
N TRP A 66 7.18 1.24 12.51
CA TRP A 66 5.76 1.37 12.76
C TRP A 66 5.12 2.41 11.86
N GLU A 67 5.81 3.54 11.68
CA GLU A 67 5.29 4.60 10.83
C GLU A 67 5.21 4.16 9.37
N ALA A 68 6.24 3.48 8.90
CA ALA A 68 6.25 2.96 7.53
C ALA A 68 5.13 1.95 7.33
N SER A 69 4.91 1.07 8.30
CA SER A 69 3.85 0.05 8.22
C SER A 69 2.48 0.69 8.15
N ASP A 70 2.23 1.71 8.96
CA ASP A 70 0.94 2.41 8.96
C ASP A 70 0.70 3.13 7.64
N ILE A 71 1.73 3.78 7.11
CA ILE A 71 1.63 4.48 5.84
C ILE A 71 1.29 3.51 4.72
N VAL A 72 1.97 2.38 4.69
CA VAL A 72 1.72 1.36 3.66
C VAL A 72 0.32 0.77 3.80
N ALA A 73 -0.12 0.54 5.02
CA ALA A 73 -1.45 -0.01 5.26
C ALA A 73 -2.55 0.90 4.68
N ASP A 74 -2.38 2.21 4.82
CA ASP A 74 -3.35 3.17 4.27
C ASP A 74 -3.40 3.07 2.74
N ILE A 75 -2.25 2.90 2.11
CA ILE A 75 -2.19 2.79 0.66
C ILE A 75 -2.76 1.43 0.21
N GLN A 76 -2.50 0.37 0.96
CA GLN A 76 -3.09 -0.93 0.67
C GLN A 76 -4.62 -0.89 0.74
N ASP A 77 -5.16 -0.10 1.65
CA ASP A 77 -6.60 0.04 1.78
C ASP A 77 -7.22 0.78 0.60
N ALA A 78 -6.48 1.67 -0.04
CA ALA A 78 -6.99 2.49 -1.12
C ALA A 78 -6.74 1.90 -2.51
N TYR A 79 -5.70 1.10 -2.68
CA TYR A 79 -5.27 0.65 -4.00
C TYR A 79 -4.99 -0.84 -4.04
N ASP A 80 -5.39 -1.46 -5.16
CA ASP A 80 -4.99 -2.82 -5.50
C ASP A 80 -3.93 -2.76 -6.58
N LEU A 81 -3.05 -3.74 -6.58
CA LEU A 81 -2.08 -3.89 -7.66
C LEU A 81 -2.82 -4.44 -8.88
N ALA A 82 -2.77 -3.69 -9.97
CA ALA A 82 -3.35 -4.16 -11.23
C ALA A 82 -2.39 -5.18 -11.81
N VAL A 83 -2.86 -6.39 -11.94
CA VAL A 83 -2.06 -7.48 -12.49
C VAL A 83 -2.32 -7.54 -13.97
N ALA A 84 -1.27 -7.47 -14.75
CA ALA A 84 -1.42 -7.61 -16.19
C ALA A 84 -1.89 -9.02 -16.49
N ALA A 85 -2.97 -9.11 -17.19
CA ALA A 85 -3.54 -10.41 -17.52
C ALA A 85 -2.67 -11.15 -18.52
#